data_bb86a50ddc00c6adf77a7f80b9c4fbdf
#
_entry.id   bb86a50ddc00c6adf77a7f80b9c4fbdf
#
_cell.length_a   1.000
_cell.length_b   1.000
_cell.length_c   1.000
_cell.angle_alpha   90.00
_cell.angle_beta   90.00
_cell.angle_gamma   90.00
#
_symmetry.space_group_name_H-M   'P 1'
#
loop_
_entity.id
_entity.type
_entity.pdbx_description
1 polymer ?
#
loop_
_entity_poly.entity_id
_entity_poly.type
_entity_poly.pdbx_seq_one_letter_code
_entity_poly.pdbx_strand_id
1 'polypeptide(L)'
;AQELQRRFSRDAGIQDAAESLRGLLNHKLIPVILKAAGIPVHEHTERISKKQTETLCRQIQTFPVRLKKVRDFSAAQVCTGGIHTEEIHTDTLESRIVPGIYFVGELLDVDGICGGYNLQWAWSSGHVAGSKVGS
;
A
#
# COMPACT_ATOMS: atom_id res chain seq x y z
N ALA A 1 -5.49 21.12 -1.25
CA ALA A 1 -5.12 22.47 -1.68
C ALA A 1 -4.72 23.37 -0.49
N GLN A 2 -5.58 23.50 0.51
CA GLN A 2 -5.33 24.40 1.69
C GLN A 2 -4.01 24.09 2.41
N GLU A 3 -3.69 22.79 2.66
CA GLU A 3 -2.45 22.42 3.32
C GLU A 3 -1.20 22.79 2.48
N LEU A 4 -1.22 22.65 1.17
CA LEU A 4 -0.12 23.09 0.31
C LEU A 4 0.01 24.61 0.27
N GLN A 5 -1.11 25.34 0.24
CA GLN A 5 -1.08 26.80 0.32
C GLN A 5 -0.48 27.27 1.64
N ARG A 6 -0.82 26.62 2.76
CA ARG A 6 -0.22 26.90 4.06
C ARG A 6 1.29 26.63 4.06
N ARG A 7 1.72 25.51 3.48
CA ARG A 7 3.15 25.12 3.42
C ARG A 7 3.99 26.05 2.53
N PHE A 8 3.37 26.63 1.51
CA PHE A 8 4.03 27.57 0.59
C PHE A 8 3.85 29.04 1.02
N SER A 9 3.18 29.30 2.15
CA SER A 9 3.07 30.66 2.67
C SER A 9 4.37 31.11 3.34
N ARG A 10 4.62 32.42 3.35
CA ARG A 10 5.77 33.03 4.04
C ARG A 10 5.84 32.65 5.52
N ASP A 11 4.69 32.49 6.16
CA ASP A 11 4.59 32.17 7.59
C ASP A 11 5.09 30.75 7.93
N ALA A 12 5.26 29.89 6.95
CA ALA A 12 5.76 28.52 7.17
C ALA A 12 7.28 28.47 7.45
N GLY A 13 8.03 29.55 7.17
CA GLY A 13 9.49 29.61 7.37
C GLY A 13 10.31 28.69 6.45
N ILE A 14 9.63 27.94 5.55
CA ILE A 14 10.27 27.00 4.63
C ILE A 14 10.29 27.63 3.24
N GLN A 15 11.49 27.85 2.71
CA GLN A 15 11.67 28.57 1.44
C GLN A 15 11.88 27.66 0.23
N ASP A 16 12.18 26.38 0.43
CA ASP A 16 12.47 25.39 -0.63
C ASP A 16 11.24 24.51 -0.90
N ALA A 17 10.88 24.36 -2.18
CA ALA A 17 9.69 23.60 -2.60
C ALA A 17 9.77 22.13 -2.19
N ALA A 18 10.92 21.48 -2.31
CA ALA A 18 11.07 20.09 -1.92
C ALA A 18 10.99 19.92 -0.39
N GLU A 19 11.60 20.83 0.35
CA GLU A 19 11.57 20.82 1.81
C GLU A 19 10.15 20.98 2.35
N SER A 20 9.35 21.87 1.74
CA SER A 20 7.96 22.12 2.13
C SER A 20 7.05 20.90 1.97
N LEU A 21 7.44 19.90 1.14
CA LEU A 21 6.69 18.66 0.92
C LEU A 21 7.15 17.50 1.80
N ARG A 22 8.23 17.67 2.58
CA ARG A 22 8.67 16.66 3.55
C ARG A 22 7.58 16.39 4.60
N GLY A 23 7.43 15.12 4.97
CA GLY A 23 6.36 14.69 5.87
C GLY A 23 4.96 14.58 5.21
N LEU A 24 4.77 15.17 4.02
CA LEU A 24 3.55 14.99 3.23
C LEU A 24 3.71 13.87 2.19
N LEU A 25 4.87 13.80 1.56
CA LEU A 25 5.20 12.81 0.53
C LEU A 25 6.49 12.06 0.87
N ASN A 26 6.61 10.83 0.36
CA ASN A 26 7.87 10.11 0.40
C ASN A 26 8.95 10.93 -0.35
N HIS A 27 10.14 11.05 0.24
CA HIS A 27 11.23 11.88 -0.30
C HIS A 27 11.61 11.54 -1.75
N LYS A 28 11.47 10.28 -2.18
CA LYS A 28 11.72 9.84 -3.57
C LYS A 28 10.66 10.32 -4.55
N LEU A 29 9.45 10.59 -4.09
CA LEU A 29 8.34 11.06 -4.93
C LEU A 29 8.36 12.59 -5.08
N ILE A 30 8.89 13.33 -4.12
CA ILE A 30 8.91 14.80 -4.14
C ILE A 30 9.46 15.36 -5.46
N PRO A 31 10.69 15.01 -5.92
CA PRO A 31 11.21 15.56 -7.16
C PRO A 31 10.40 15.16 -8.40
N VAL A 32 9.80 13.97 -8.39
CA VAL A 32 8.98 13.48 -9.51
C VAL A 32 7.69 14.29 -9.62
N ILE A 33 7.01 14.50 -8.51
CA ILE A 33 5.74 15.22 -8.45
C ILE A 33 5.95 16.72 -8.73
N LEU A 34 6.99 17.34 -8.17
CA LEU A 34 7.34 18.74 -8.47
C LEU A 34 7.62 18.94 -9.96
N LYS A 35 8.45 18.08 -10.57
CA LYS A 35 8.71 18.11 -12.01
C LYS A 35 7.45 17.96 -12.84
N ALA A 36 6.55 17.06 -12.47
CA ALA A 36 5.27 16.88 -13.15
C ALA A 36 4.33 18.10 -13.02
N ALA A 37 4.48 18.87 -11.95
CA ALA A 37 3.77 20.13 -11.75
C ALA A 37 4.45 21.35 -12.40
N GLY A 38 5.61 21.16 -13.06
CA GLY A 38 6.39 22.24 -13.68
C GLY A 38 7.05 23.14 -12.63
N ILE A 39 7.41 22.58 -11.47
CA ILE A 39 8.10 23.30 -10.40
C ILE A 39 9.52 22.74 -10.26
N PRO A 40 10.57 23.60 -10.35
CA PRO A 40 11.94 23.18 -10.03
C PRO A 40 12.01 22.65 -8.61
N VAL A 41 12.83 21.60 -8.39
CA VAL A 41 12.91 20.91 -7.09
C VAL A 41 13.29 21.85 -5.94
N HIS A 42 14.23 22.74 -6.23
CA HIS A 42 14.73 23.76 -5.29
C HIS A 42 14.20 25.16 -5.62
N GLU A 43 12.95 25.27 -6.10
CA GLU A 43 12.32 26.55 -6.31
C GLU A 43 11.97 27.20 -4.98
N HIS A 44 12.12 28.52 -4.94
CA HIS A 44 11.69 29.28 -3.78
C HIS A 44 10.17 29.31 -3.69
N THR A 45 9.60 28.93 -2.55
CA THR A 45 8.14 28.77 -2.38
C THR A 45 7.33 30.00 -2.76
N GLU A 46 7.87 31.20 -2.54
CA GLU A 46 7.24 32.48 -2.94
C GLU A 46 7.10 32.68 -4.45
N ARG A 47 7.90 31.98 -5.25
CA ARG A 47 7.84 32.07 -6.72
C ARG A 47 6.85 31.08 -7.32
N ILE A 48 6.30 30.16 -6.52
CA ILE A 48 5.35 29.16 -6.98
C ILE A 48 3.99 29.83 -7.16
N SER A 49 3.53 29.90 -8.40
CA SER A 49 2.25 30.49 -8.73
C SER A 49 1.07 29.65 -8.23
N LYS A 50 -0.09 30.26 -8.05
CA LYS A 50 -1.34 29.58 -7.68
C LYS A 50 -1.66 28.44 -8.65
N LYS A 51 -1.46 28.66 -9.97
CA LYS A 51 -1.66 27.64 -11.01
C LYS A 51 -0.73 26.42 -10.83
N GLN A 52 0.53 26.64 -10.48
CA GLN A 52 1.47 25.55 -10.18
C GLN A 52 1.06 24.80 -8.92
N THR A 53 0.61 25.48 -7.87
CA THR A 53 0.09 24.84 -6.66
C THR A 53 -1.14 23.99 -6.94
N GLU A 54 -2.07 24.47 -7.75
CA GLU A 54 -3.26 23.70 -8.18
C GLU A 54 -2.86 22.46 -9.00
N THR A 55 -1.88 22.63 -9.91
CA THR A 55 -1.34 21.50 -10.68
C THR A 55 -0.65 20.49 -9.80
N LEU A 56 0.15 20.94 -8.82
CA LEU A 56 0.79 20.08 -7.83
C LEU A 56 -0.24 19.29 -7.02
N CYS A 57 -1.32 19.93 -6.56
CA CYS A 57 -2.43 19.25 -5.87
C CYS A 57 -3.01 18.13 -6.74
N ARG A 58 -3.25 18.40 -8.01
CA ARG A 58 -3.77 17.41 -8.95
C ARG A 58 -2.79 16.25 -9.15
N GLN A 59 -1.50 16.54 -9.31
CA GLN A 59 -0.49 15.49 -9.45
C GLN A 59 -0.37 14.60 -8.20
N ILE A 60 -0.52 15.15 -7.02
CA ILE A 60 -0.53 14.36 -5.79
C ILE A 60 -1.73 13.41 -5.72
N GLN A 61 -2.90 13.84 -6.19
CA GLN A 61 -4.13 13.07 -6.12
C GLN A 61 -4.31 12.08 -7.28
N THR A 62 -3.84 12.44 -8.48
CA THR A 62 -4.14 11.69 -9.71
C THR A 62 -2.90 11.57 -10.60
N PHE A 63 -1.74 11.17 -10.03
CA PHE A 63 -0.51 11.01 -10.80
C PHE A 63 -0.67 9.89 -11.84
N PRO A 64 -0.55 10.20 -13.15
CA PRO A 64 -0.72 9.19 -14.19
C PRO A 64 0.52 8.27 -14.25
N VAL A 65 0.29 6.97 -14.12
CA VAL A 65 1.34 5.95 -14.26
C VAL A 65 1.00 5.04 -15.43
N ARG A 66 1.90 4.96 -16.42
CA ARG A 66 1.76 4.01 -17.52
C ARG A 66 2.31 2.66 -17.13
N LEU A 67 1.44 1.68 -16.99
CA LEU A 67 1.84 0.29 -16.79
C LEU A 67 2.34 -0.29 -18.13
N LYS A 68 3.56 -0.84 -18.15
CA LYS A 68 4.15 -1.49 -19.34
C LYS A 68 3.95 -3.00 -19.33
N LYS A 69 4.15 -3.62 -18.18
CA LYS A 69 3.96 -5.06 -17.94
C LYS A 69 3.84 -5.33 -16.46
N VAL A 70 3.28 -6.45 -16.11
CA VAL A 70 3.36 -7.03 -14.76
C VAL A 70 4.69 -7.77 -14.59
N ARG A 71 5.13 -7.95 -13.37
CA ARG A 71 6.28 -8.81 -13.05
C ARG A 71 5.86 -10.28 -13.15
N ASP A 72 6.86 -11.18 -13.22
CA ASP A 72 6.61 -12.61 -13.24
C ASP A 72 5.98 -13.06 -11.90
N PHE A 73 5.28 -14.18 -11.93
CA PHE A 73 4.60 -14.75 -10.75
C PHE A 73 5.55 -14.94 -9.57
N SER A 74 6.81 -15.30 -9.82
CA SER A 74 7.86 -15.42 -8.80
C SER A 74 8.14 -14.13 -8.01
N ALA A 75 7.69 -12.98 -8.52
CA ALA A 75 7.79 -11.68 -7.82
C ALA A 75 6.52 -11.30 -7.06
N ALA A 76 5.48 -12.12 -7.07
CA ALA A 76 4.27 -11.90 -6.29
C ALA A 76 4.56 -12.09 -4.79
N GLN A 77 4.07 -11.17 -3.97
CA GLN A 77 4.18 -11.26 -2.51
C GLN A 77 3.01 -12.04 -1.88
N VAL A 78 1.87 -12.05 -2.56
CA VAL A 78 0.66 -12.77 -2.20
C VAL A 78 0.02 -13.33 -3.46
N CYS A 79 -0.72 -14.43 -3.32
CA CYS A 79 -1.52 -15.04 -4.37
C CYS A 79 -2.98 -14.99 -3.97
N THR A 80 -3.89 -14.98 -4.94
CA THR A 80 -5.32 -15.15 -4.71
C THR A 80 -5.76 -16.54 -5.18
N GLY A 81 -6.82 -17.07 -4.59
CA GLY A 81 -7.26 -18.44 -4.79
C GLY A 81 -6.61 -19.42 -3.81
N GLY A 82 -7.08 -20.64 -3.83
CA GLY A 82 -6.63 -21.70 -2.91
C GLY A 82 -7.72 -22.77 -2.72
N ILE A 83 -7.62 -23.49 -1.61
CA ILE A 83 -8.62 -24.47 -1.19
C ILE A 83 -9.85 -23.71 -0.69
N HIS A 84 -11.02 -24.08 -1.21
CA HIS A 84 -12.28 -23.45 -0.84
C HIS A 84 -12.57 -23.62 0.65
N THR A 85 -12.90 -22.53 1.32
CA THR A 85 -13.19 -22.55 2.77
C THR A 85 -14.37 -23.43 3.14
N GLU A 86 -15.29 -23.69 2.21
CA GLU A 86 -16.42 -24.61 2.38
C GLU A 86 -15.99 -26.08 2.53
N GLU A 87 -14.80 -26.44 2.03
CA GLU A 87 -14.22 -27.78 2.13
C GLU A 87 -13.49 -28.03 3.45
N ILE A 88 -13.48 -27.04 4.36
CA ILE A 88 -12.72 -27.04 5.60
C ILE A 88 -13.66 -26.88 6.80
N HIS A 89 -13.39 -27.59 7.88
CA HIS A 89 -14.02 -27.35 9.16
C HIS A 89 -13.49 -26.05 9.78
N THR A 90 -14.36 -25.09 10.03
CA THR A 90 -13.98 -23.74 10.46
C THR A 90 -13.35 -23.67 11.85
N ASP A 91 -13.63 -24.64 12.71
CA ASP A 91 -13.20 -24.74 14.10
C ASP A 91 -11.90 -25.51 14.28
N THR A 92 -11.54 -26.37 13.30
CA THR A 92 -10.33 -27.20 13.36
C THR A 92 -9.37 -26.98 12.21
N LEU A 93 -9.83 -26.43 11.09
CA LEU A 93 -9.15 -26.29 9.80
C LEU A 93 -8.79 -27.65 9.16
N GLU A 94 -9.45 -28.71 9.59
CA GLU A 94 -9.38 -30.04 9.00
C GLU A 94 -10.19 -30.09 7.70
N SER A 95 -9.69 -30.82 6.71
CA SER A 95 -10.40 -31.08 5.46
C SER A 95 -11.69 -31.88 5.72
N ARG A 96 -12.80 -31.46 5.12
CA ARG A 96 -14.06 -32.21 5.09
C ARG A 96 -14.02 -33.39 4.12
N ILE A 97 -13.05 -33.36 3.16
CA ILE A 97 -12.92 -34.38 2.12
C ILE A 97 -11.98 -35.49 2.54
N VAL A 98 -10.85 -35.13 3.17
CA VAL A 98 -9.81 -36.08 3.57
C VAL A 98 -9.52 -35.92 5.06
N PRO A 99 -10.05 -36.79 5.92
CA PRO A 99 -9.81 -36.73 7.36
C PRO A 99 -8.30 -36.79 7.71
N GLY A 100 -7.88 -36.07 8.72
CA GLY A 100 -6.50 -36.03 9.20
C GLY A 100 -5.60 -35.04 8.45
N ILE A 101 -6.12 -34.35 7.42
CA ILE A 101 -5.39 -33.30 6.70
C ILE A 101 -5.89 -31.93 7.13
N TYR A 102 -4.98 -31.04 7.51
CA TYR A 102 -5.26 -29.67 7.95
C TYR A 102 -4.63 -28.69 6.99
N PHE A 103 -5.37 -27.64 6.62
CA PHE A 103 -4.90 -26.59 5.74
C PHE A 103 -4.90 -25.24 6.45
N VAL A 104 -3.81 -24.48 6.31
CA VAL A 104 -3.62 -23.21 7.04
C VAL A 104 -2.98 -22.15 6.15
N GLY A 105 -3.13 -20.90 6.54
CA GLY A 105 -2.49 -19.78 5.87
C GLY A 105 -3.00 -19.57 4.44
N GLU A 106 -2.09 -19.23 3.56
CA GLU A 106 -2.36 -18.85 2.16
C GLU A 106 -2.75 -20.04 1.26
N LEU A 107 -2.71 -21.27 1.77
CA LEU A 107 -3.26 -22.43 1.06
C LEU A 107 -4.80 -22.38 0.99
N LEU A 108 -5.43 -21.72 1.92
CA LEU A 108 -6.86 -21.47 1.93
C LEU A 108 -7.19 -20.23 1.10
N ASP A 109 -8.32 -20.27 0.39
CA ASP A 109 -8.83 -19.12 -0.37
C ASP A 109 -9.36 -18.03 0.57
N VAL A 110 -8.41 -17.35 1.22
CA VAL A 110 -8.66 -16.25 2.17
C VAL A 110 -7.71 -15.10 1.86
N ASP A 111 -8.24 -14.04 1.30
CA ASP A 111 -7.48 -12.86 0.90
C ASP A 111 -7.65 -11.72 1.91
N GLY A 112 -6.58 -11.37 2.59
CA GLY A 112 -6.52 -10.18 3.44
C GLY A 112 -6.06 -8.94 2.65
N ILE A 113 -6.57 -7.78 3.04
CA ILE A 113 -6.06 -6.51 2.50
C ILE A 113 -4.58 -6.30 2.86
N CYS A 114 -3.87 -5.52 2.07
CA CYS A 114 -2.47 -5.18 2.37
C CYS A 114 -2.36 -4.47 3.72
N GLY A 115 -1.39 -4.90 4.56
CA GLY A 115 -1.21 -4.35 5.91
C GLY A 115 -0.96 -5.41 7.00
N GLY A 116 -0.51 -6.60 6.62
CA GLY A 116 -0.15 -7.68 7.55
C GLY A 116 -1.27 -8.67 7.85
N TYR A 117 -2.47 -8.49 7.31
CA TYR A 117 -3.62 -9.37 7.56
C TYR A 117 -3.38 -10.81 7.10
N ASN A 118 -2.73 -11.04 5.95
CA ASN A 118 -2.40 -12.38 5.47
C ASN A 118 -1.41 -13.10 6.40
N LEU A 119 -0.43 -12.38 6.96
CA LEU A 119 0.47 -12.94 7.98
C LEU A 119 -0.28 -13.26 9.27
N GLN A 120 -1.15 -12.38 9.74
CA GLN A 120 -1.96 -12.63 10.91
C GLN A 120 -2.88 -13.85 10.72
N TRP A 121 -3.49 -13.98 9.53
CA TRP A 121 -4.26 -15.15 9.16
C TRP A 121 -3.41 -16.42 9.19
N ALA A 122 -2.21 -16.41 8.62
CA ALA A 122 -1.32 -17.56 8.61
C ALA A 122 -0.95 -18.02 10.04
N TRP A 123 -0.64 -17.08 10.93
CA TRP A 123 -0.34 -17.40 12.33
C TRP A 123 -1.56 -17.93 13.09
N SER A 124 -2.70 -17.27 12.95
CA SER A 124 -3.94 -17.64 13.65
C SER A 124 -4.45 -19.01 13.20
N SER A 125 -4.49 -19.24 11.89
CA SER A 125 -4.91 -20.54 11.33
C SER A 125 -3.95 -21.67 11.71
N GLY A 126 -2.63 -21.40 11.67
CA GLY A 126 -1.63 -22.35 12.15
C GLY A 126 -1.78 -22.72 13.63
N HIS A 127 -2.09 -21.74 14.48
CA HIS A 127 -2.36 -21.96 15.90
C HIS A 127 -3.62 -22.81 16.11
N VAL A 128 -4.71 -22.48 15.42
CA VAL A 128 -5.98 -23.25 15.52
C VAL A 128 -5.77 -24.70 15.12
N ALA A 129 -5.19 -24.95 13.93
CA ALA A 129 -4.95 -26.32 13.48
C ALA A 129 -4.01 -27.06 14.45
N GLY A 130 -2.89 -26.44 14.84
CA GLY A 130 -1.91 -27.05 15.75
C GLY A 130 -2.47 -27.40 17.12
N SER A 131 -3.47 -26.67 17.61
CA SER A 131 -4.15 -26.96 18.88
C SER A 131 -5.13 -28.13 18.78
N LYS A 132 -5.48 -28.57 17.58
CA LYS A 132 -6.46 -29.64 17.30
C LYS A 132 -5.85 -30.93 16.79
N VAL A 133 -4.64 -30.86 16.23
CA VAL A 133 -3.92 -32.05 15.78
C VAL A 133 -3.57 -32.92 16.99
N GLY A 134 -4.08 -34.17 17.03
CA GLY A 134 -3.80 -35.15 18.09
C GLY A 134 -4.67 -35.01 19.34
N SER A 135 -5.73 -34.20 19.31
CA SER A 135 -6.74 -34.15 20.39
C SER A 135 -7.88 -35.16 20.20
#